data_1fafb42af00987b1578abfe578027aa2
#
_entry.id   1fafb42af00987b1578abfe578027aa2
#
_cell.length_a   1.000
_cell.length_b   1.000
_cell.length_c   1.000
_cell.angle_alpha   90.00
_cell.angle_beta   90.00
_cell.angle_gamma   90.00
#
_symmetry.space_group_name_H-M   'P 1'
#
loop_
_entity.id
_entity.type
_entity.pdbx_description
1 polymer ?
#
loop_
_entity_poly.entity_id
_entity_poly.type
_entity_poly.pdbx_seq_one_letter_code
_entity_poly.pdbx_strand_id
1 'polypeptide(L)'
;MYRSKLNEKLQESLAAVLPILAIVLILSFTIAPLPTSVLMAFLFGAVLLVVGMMFFSLGAELAMSPMGERVGACITKTRRVGIMLTLGFLLGFLITISEPDLQVLANQVQAVPNMVLIVTVAVGVGLFLCFAMLRMLLSVPLNTMLVGFYIVVFVLAMFVPKDFLAVAFDSGGVTTGPMTVPFIMAMGVGVSAIRSDKHSANDSFGLVALCSIGPILAVLILSLIFRPDGGSYTPVVIPEIGDSAALWQLFFVAFPTYFKEIAVSLLPIAAFFAVFDLVSLHLERKQLIRIGVGLAYTYLGLVIFLTGVNVGFMPAGNYLGSVIAGLSCNWIIIPIGMLIGYFIVMAEPAVYVLMRQVEELTDGAIPGSAMKHSLSIGVAVSVGLAMIRVLTGVSIFYLLVPGYAVAIALSFFVPKLFTAIAFDSGGVASGPMATTFLLPFAMGACSAVGGNIVTDAFGVVAMVAMTPLITIQGLGLIYRLRTKHGAVAPAPAVSGDAFALDDLAIIDL
;
A
#
# COMPACT_ATOMS: atom_id res chain seq x y z
N MET A 1 8.69 12.54 26.95
CA MET A 1 8.42 12.72 25.50
C MET A 1 8.41 11.38 24.74
N TYR A 2 9.42 10.54 24.82
CA TYR A 2 9.45 9.20 24.17
C TYR A 2 8.32 8.26 24.62
N ARG A 3 8.05 8.16 25.93
CA ARG A 3 6.93 7.36 26.45
C ARG A 3 5.57 7.82 25.95
N SER A 4 5.42 9.12 25.66
CA SER A 4 4.18 9.69 25.09
C SER A 4 3.99 9.25 23.63
N LYS A 5 5.02 9.34 22.77
CA LYS A 5 4.95 8.92 21.36
C LYS A 5 4.76 7.41 21.20
N LEU A 6 5.43 6.61 22.03
CA LEU A 6 5.26 5.15 21.98
C LEU A 6 3.83 4.74 22.39
N ASN A 7 3.26 5.39 23.43
CA ASN A 7 1.88 5.15 23.82
C ASN A 7 0.88 5.59 22.75
N GLU A 8 1.13 6.70 22.08
CA GLU A 8 0.33 7.19 20.94
C GLU A 8 0.33 6.14 19.81
N LYS A 9 1.52 5.66 19.40
CA LYS A 9 1.64 4.65 18.35
C LYS A 9 1.02 3.30 18.75
N LEU A 10 1.11 2.93 20.02
CA LEU A 10 0.43 1.74 20.54
C LEU A 10 -1.10 1.89 20.47
N GLN A 11 -1.64 3.06 20.85
CA GLN A 11 -3.08 3.32 20.75
C GLN A 11 -3.57 3.33 19.31
N GLU A 12 -2.80 3.92 18.37
CA GLU A 12 -3.09 3.88 16.94
C GLU A 12 -3.15 2.44 16.43
N SER A 13 -2.15 1.62 16.78
CA SER A 13 -2.06 0.22 16.36
C SER A 13 -3.19 -0.64 16.96
N LEU A 14 -3.54 -0.43 18.23
CA LEU A 14 -4.67 -1.10 18.87
C LEU A 14 -5.99 -0.71 18.22
N ALA A 15 -6.23 0.58 17.97
CA ALA A 15 -7.43 1.06 17.33
C ALA A 15 -7.61 0.52 15.89
N ALA A 16 -6.50 0.19 15.24
CA ALA A 16 -6.48 -0.40 13.91
C ALA A 16 -6.82 -1.91 13.92
N VAL A 17 -6.23 -2.67 14.84
CA VAL A 17 -6.29 -4.14 14.83
C VAL A 17 -7.51 -4.67 15.60
N LEU A 18 -7.92 -4.02 16.69
CA LEU A 18 -9.03 -4.50 17.54
C LEU A 18 -10.35 -4.71 16.79
N PRO A 19 -10.79 -3.84 15.85
CA PRO A 19 -12.03 -4.09 15.12
C PRO A 19 -11.99 -5.36 14.28
N ILE A 20 -10.86 -5.64 13.61
CA ILE A 20 -10.69 -6.85 12.81
C ILE A 20 -10.69 -8.08 13.71
N LEU A 21 -9.97 -8.01 14.84
CA LEU A 21 -9.95 -9.06 15.85
C LEU A 21 -11.37 -9.36 16.35
N ALA A 22 -12.16 -8.32 16.68
CA ALA A 22 -13.52 -8.48 17.14
C ALA A 22 -14.42 -9.13 16.07
N ILE A 23 -14.33 -8.71 14.81
CA ILE A 23 -15.09 -9.30 13.71
C ILE A 23 -14.76 -10.79 13.55
N VAL A 24 -13.49 -11.15 13.50
CA VAL A 24 -13.06 -12.53 13.34
C VAL A 24 -13.51 -13.39 14.53
N LEU A 25 -13.43 -12.87 15.77
CA LEU A 25 -13.93 -13.57 16.95
C LEU A 25 -15.45 -13.78 16.89
N ILE A 26 -16.22 -12.75 16.55
CA ILE A 26 -17.68 -12.87 16.41
C ILE A 26 -18.02 -13.93 15.35
N LEU A 27 -17.36 -13.91 14.19
CA LEU A 27 -17.56 -14.90 13.14
C LEU A 27 -17.16 -16.31 13.60
N SER A 28 -16.06 -16.43 14.34
CA SER A 28 -15.57 -17.71 14.87
C SER A 28 -16.54 -18.34 15.89
N PHE A 29 -17.21 -17.53 16.69
CA PHE A 29 -18.19 -18.04 17.68
C PHE A 29 -19.62 -18.16 17.15
N THR A 30 -19.88 -17.74 15.91
CA THR A 30 -21.24 -17.73 15.35
C THR A 30 -21.37 -18.51 14.04
N ILE A 31 -20.85 -17.94 12.95
CA ILE A 31 -21.14 -18.39 11.57
C ILE A 31 -20.07 -19.33 11.04
N ALA A 32 -18.80 -19.05 11.37
CA ALA A 32 -17.64 -19.74 10.81
C ALA A 32 -16.68 -20.18 11.91
N PRO A 33 -16.97 -21.27 12.65
CA PRO A 33 -16.11 -21.75 13.71
C PRO A 33 -14.70 -22.06 13.23
N LEU A 34 -13.72 -21.33 13.76
CA LEU A 34 -12.31 -21.55 13.48
C LEU A 34 -11.79 -22.75 14.28
N PRO A 35 -10.96 -23.66 13.70
CA PRO A 35 -10.20 -24.61 14.48
C PRO A 35 -9.38 -23.89 15.56
N THR A 36 -9.29 -24.49 16.74
CA THR A 36 -8.56 -23.90 17.87
C THR A 36 -7.12 -23.53 17.50
N SER A 37 -6.47 -24.32 16.66
CA SER A 37 -5.14 -24.05 16.13
C SER A 37 -5.06 -22.73 15.36
N VAL A 38 -5.98 -22.53 14.43
CA VAL A 38 -6.04 -21.31 13.60
C VAL A 38 -6.41 -20.09 14.46
N LEU A 39 -7.38 -20.27 15.39
CA LEU A 39 -7.80 -19.20 16.30
C LEU A 39 -6.66 -18.74 17.20
N MET A 40 -5.90 -19.68 17.80
CA MET A 40 -4.75 -19.36 18.64
C MET A 40 -3.63 -18.69 17.85
N ALA A 41 -3.33 -19.18 16.64
CA ALA A 41 -2.35 -18.54 15.76
C ALA A 41 -2.79 -17.12 15.38
N PHE A 42 -4.07 -16.91 15.07
CA PHE A 42 -4.64 -15.59 14.77
C PHE A 42 -4.54 -14.63 15.96
N LEU A 43 -4.90 -15.06 17.17
CA LEU A 43 -4.80 -14.24 18.38
C LEU A 43 -3.35 -13.84 18.69
N PHE A 44 -2.43 -14.79 18.63
CA PHE A 44 -1.02 -14.49 18.83
C PHE A 44 -0.47 -13.58 17.72
N GLY A 45 -0.86 -13.85 16.46
CA GLY A 45 -0.57 -12.99 15.31
C GLY A 45 -1.08 -11.56 15.48
N ALA A 46 -2.28 -11.36 16.09
CA ALA A 46 -2.82 -10.04 16.35
C ALA A 46 -1.97 -9.24 17.36
N VAL A 47 -1.43 -9.89 18.38
CA VAL A 47 -0.48 -9.25 19.31
C VAL A 47 0.79 -8.82 18.58
N LEU A 48 1.35 -9.71 17.76
CA LEU A 48 2.52 -9.38 16.95
C LEU A 48 2.22 -8.25 15.96
N LEU A 49 1.04 -8.24 15.36
CA LEU A 49 0.61 -7.18 14.44
C LEU A 49 0.60 -5.81 15.12
N VAL A 50 0.01 -5.70 16.32
CA VAL A 50 -0.03 -4.45 17.09
C VAL A 50 1.38 -3.96 17.42
N VAL A 51 2.22 -4.85 17.94
CA VAL A 51 3.60 -4.51 18.32
C VAL A 51 4.44 -4.15 17.09
N GLY A 52 4.32 -4.93 16.02
CA GLY A 52 5.03 -4.72 14.77
C GLY A 52 4.65 -3.39 14.11
N MET A 53 3.35 -3.09 14.04
CA MET A 53 2.83 -1.83 13.49
C MET A 53 3.29 -0.61 14.30
N MET A 54 3.31 -0.71 15.62
CA MET A 54 3.81 0.35 16.51
C MET A 54 5.27 0.68 16.20
N PHE A 55 6.15 -0.32 16.17
CA PHE A 55 7.57 -0.11 15.86
C PHE A 55 7.79 0.36 14.42
N PHE A 56 7.07 -0.23 13.47
CA PHE A 56 7.16 0.17 12.07
C PHE A 56 6.76 1.64 11.86
N SER A 57 5.62 2.08 12.40
CA SER A 57 5.15 3.46 12.25
C SER A 57 6.14 4.47 12.84
N LEU A 58 6.74 4.13 14.00
CA LEU A 58 7.78 4.94 14.60
C LEU A 58 9.04 4.97 13.73
N GLY A 59 9.44 3.83 13.18
CA GLY A 59 10.59 3.71 12.30
C GLY A 59 10.42 4.49 10.99
N ALA A 60 9.25 4.41 10.37
CA ALA A 60 8.94 5.16 9.14
C ALA A 60 9.02 6.68 9.37
N GLU A 61 8.51 7.17 10.50
CA GLU A 61 8.59 8.59 10.88
C GLU A 61 10.04 9.04 11.15
N LEU A 62 10.87 8.19 11.75
CA LEU A 62 12.25 8.52 12.12
C LEU A 62 13.26 8.34 10.98
N ALA A 63 13.02 7.44 10.04
CA ALA A 63 13.97 7.08 8.98
C ALA A 63 13.40 7.29 7.57
N MET A 64 12.33 6.58 7.18
CA MET A 64 11.89 6.54 5.79
C MET A 64 11.48 7.92 5.26
N SER A 65 10.65 8.66 6.03
CA SER A 65 10.22 10.00 5.64
C SER A 65 11.39 10.99 5.57
N PRO A 66 12.27 11.13 6.59
CA PRO A 66 13.42 12.03 6.50
C PRO A 66 14.42 11.64 5.41
N MET A 67 14.62 10.34 5.14
CA MET A 67 15.48 9.88 4.05
C MET A 67 14.91 10.33 2.69
N GLY A 68 13.64 10.05 2.43
CA GLY A 68 12.97 10.41 1.18
C GLY A 68 13.00 11.91 0.91
N GLU A 69 12.64 12.72 1.90
CA GLU A 69 12.61 14.17 1.82
C GLU A 69 13.98 14.76 1.49
N ARG A 70 15.03 14.34 2.19
CA ARG A 70 16.40 14.84 1.98
C ARG A 70 16.98 14.43 0.65
N VAL A 71 16.74 13.18 0.24
CA VAL A 71 17.17 12.69 -1.07
C VAL A 71 16.43 13.45 -2.17
N GLY A 72 15.11 13.65 -2.06
CA GLY A 72 14.32 14.43 -3.01
C GLY A 72 14.83 15.86 -3.15
N ALA A 73 15.04 16.53 -2.02
CA ALA A 73 15.59 17.89 -1.98
C ALA A 73 16.99 17.98 -2.61
N CYS A 74 17.89 17.04 -2.30
CA CYS A 74 19.24 17.03 -2.84
C CYS A 74 19.27 16.78 -4.36
N ILE A 75 18.47 15.83 -4.84
CA ILE A 75 18.37 15.51 -6.28
C ILE A 75 17.93 16.75 -7.06
N THR A 76 16.95 17.47 -6.56
CA THR A 76 16.42 18.68 -7.23
C THR A 76 17.45 19.83 -7.27
N LYS A 77 18.27 19.97 -6.21
CA LYS A 77 19.37 20.96 -6.17
C LYS A 77 20.41 20.78 -7.26
N THR A 78 20.60 19.56 -7.76
CA THR A 78 21.63 19.30 -8.80
C THR A 78 21.33 19.99 -10.13
N ARG A 79 20.06 20.33 -10.42
CA ARG A 79 19.58 20.94 -11.68
C ARG A 79 19.98 20.19 -12.95
N ARG A 80 20.46 18.95 -12.83
CA ARG A 80 20.86 18.08 -13.96
C ARG A 80 19.82 17.00 -14.15
N VAL A 81 19.01 17.12 -15.19
CA VAL A 81 17.90 16.19 -15.50
C VAL A 81 18.39 14.74 -15.60
N GLY A 82 19.54 14.50 -16.25
CA GLY A 82 20.08 13.15 -16.37
C GLY A 82 20.39 12.50 -15.02
N ILE A 83 21.05 13.23 -14.10
CA ILE A 83 21.35 12.72 -12.76
C ILE A 83 20.05 12.48 -11.98
N MET A 84 19.08 13.38 -12.09
CA MET A 84 17.79 13.28 -11.42
C MET A 84 17.03 12.01 -11.87
N LEU A 85 16.99 11.76 -13.18
CA LEU A 85 16.30 10.57 -13.73
C LEU A 85 17.03 9.28 -13.36
N THR A 86 18.38 9.26 -13.43
CA THR A 86 19.15 8.07 -13.04
C THR A 86 18.97 7.72 -11.57
N LEU A 87 19.05 8.73 -10.68
CA LEU A 87 18.84 8.52 -9.25
C LEU A 87 17.37 8.17 -8.95
N GLY A 88 16.42 8.79 -9.64
CA GLY A 88 15.00 8.47 -9.52
C GLY A 88 14.71 7.02 -9.92
N PHE A 89 15.26 6.57 -11.07
CA PHE A 89 15.15 5.17 -11.49
C PHE A 89 15.75 4.21 -10.46
N LEU A 90 16.98 4.48 -10.03
CA LEU A 90 17.68 3.63 -9.06
C LEU A 90 16.91 3.54 -7.74
N LEU A 91 16.41 4.66 -7.25
CA LEU A 91 15.60 4.70 -6.02
C LEU A 91 14.30 3.93 -6.16
N GLY A 92 13.52 4.18 -7.21
CA GLY A 92 12.28 3.47 -7.46
C GLY A 92 12.52 1.96 -7.60
N PHE A 93 13.59 1.56 -8.28
CA PHE A 93 13.98 0.17 -8.42
C PHE A 93 14.38 -0.47 -7.08
N LEU A 94 15.29 0.17 -6.32
CA LEU A 94 15.79 -0.37 -5.05
C LEU A 94 14.69 -0.45 -3.98
N ILE A 95 13.86 0.58 -3.85
CA ILE A 95 12.82 0.58 -2.83
C ILE A 95 11.72 -0.46 -3.15
N THR A 96 11.44 -0.69 -4.43
CA THR A 96 10.46 -1.69 -4.84
C THR A 96 10.97 -3.12 -4.64
N ILE A 97 12.23 -3.41 -4.92
CA ILE A 97 12.82 -4.73 -4.57
C ILE A 97 12.78 -4.95 -3.07
N SER A 98 12.90 -3.87 -2.29
CA SER A 98 12.86 -3.91 -0.83
C SER A 98 11.43 -4.07 -0.27
N GLU A 99 10.37 -4.00 -1.11
CA GLU A 99 8.99 -4.06 -0.64
C GLU A 99 8.59 -5.49 -0.28
N PRO A 100 8.26 -5.78 1.00
CA PRO A 100 7.92 -7.13 1.43
C PRO A 100 6.65 -7.68 0.77
N ASP A 101 5.67 -6.82 0.51
CA ASP A 101 4.38 -7.21 -0.07
C ASP A 101 4.54 -7.75 -1.49
N LEU A 102 5.52 -7.22 -2.24
CA LEU A 102 5.85 -7.73 -3.56
C LEU A 102 6.41 -9.17 -3.50
N GLN A 103 7.16 -9.50 -2.45
CA GLN A 103 7.63 -10.85 -2.24
C GLN A 103 6.48 -11.80 -1.90
N VAL A 104 5.52 -11.35 -1.07
CA VAL A 104 4.31 -12.12 -0.78
C VAL A 104 3.52 -12.42 -2.06
N LEU A 105 3.28 -11.40 -2.91
CA LEU A 105 2.62 -11.59 -4.20
C LEU A 105 3.39 -12.57 -5.09
N ALA A 106 4.71 -12.39 -5.22
CA ALA A 106 5.55 -13.25 -6.05
C ALA A 106 5.49 -14.72 -5.61
N ASN A 107 5.46 -14.98 -4.31
CA ASN A 107 5.31 -16.33 -3.75
C ASN A 107 3.92 -16.95 -4.04
N GLN A 108 2.89 -16.14 -4.23
CA GLN A 108 1.54 -16.59 -4.55
C GLN A 108 1.34 -16.86 -6.04
N VAL A 109 2.13 -16.21 -6.92
CA VAL A 109 2.06 -16.33 -8.38
C VAL A 109 3.09 -17.35 -8.88
N GLN A 110 2.75 -18.62 -8.86
CA GLN A 110 3.69 -19.71 -9.26
C GLN A 110 4.00 -19.78 -10.77
N ALA A 111 3.22 -19.09 -11.58
CA ALA A 111 3.35 -19.09 -13.03
C ALA A 111 4.64 -18.43 -13.55
N VAL A 112 5.29 -17.60 -12.73
CA VAL A 112 6.52 -16.85 -13.07
C VAL A 112 7.54 -17.03 -11.96
N PRO A 113 8.84 -17.23 -12.24
CA PRO A 113 9.86 -17.22 -11.21
C PRO A 113 9.84 -15.92 -10.41
N ASN A 114 9.85 -16.01 -9.07
CA ASN A 114 9.69 -14.87 -8.17
C ASN A 114 10.61 -13.70 -8.51
N MET A 115 11.91 -13.98 -8.76
CA MET A 115 12.87 -12.92 -9.10
C MET A 115 12.56 -12.22 -10.42
N VAL A 116 12.01 -12.93 -11.41
CA VAL A 116 11.61 -12.33 -12.70
C VAL A 116 10.45 -11.35 -12.47
N LEU A 117 9.44 -11.76 -11.69
CA LEU A 117 8.32 -10.90 -11.37
C LEU A 117 8.78 -9.66 -10.57
N ILE A 118 9.57 -9.87 -9.50
CA ILE A 118 10.06 -8.79 -8.63
C ILE A 118 10.89 -7.77 -9.42
N VAL A 119 11.86 -8.24 -10.23
CA VAL A 119 12.72 -7.34 -11.03
C VAL A 119 11.90 -6.60 -12.09
N THR A 120 10.98 -7.28 -12.77
CA THR A 120 10.10 -6.64 -13.78
C THR A 120 9.26 -5.52 -13.17
N VAL A 121 8.66 -5.78 -12.05
CA VAL A 121 7.86 -4.82 -11.29
C VAL A 121 8.71 -3.65 -10.82
N ALA A 122 9.92 -3.91 -10.28
CA ALA A 122 10.83 -2.89 -9.81
C ALA A 122 11.33 -1.97 -10.95
N VAL A 123 11.59 -2.53 -12.13
CA VAL A 123 11.89 -1.75 -13.35
C VAL A 123 10.70 -0.86 -13.70
N GLY A 124 9.48 -1.39 -13.64
CA GLY A 124 8.25 -0.63 -13.86
C GLY A 124 8.15 0.59 -12.94
N VAL A 125 8.31 0.41 -11.63
CA VAL A 125 8.28 1.52 -10.65
C VAL A 125 9.41 2.50 -10.92
N GLY A 126 10.65 2.04 -11.14
CA GLY A 126 11.80 2.91 -11.42
C GLY A 126 11.57 3.80 -12.64
N LEU A 127 11.06 3.25 -13.73
CA LEU A 127 10.71 4.02 -14.93
C LEU A 127 9.60 5.04 -14.67
N PHE A 128 8.56 4.64 -13.96
CA PHE A 128 7.43 5.51 -13.69
C PHE A 128 7.73 6.58 -12.63
N LEU A 129 8.67 6.32 -11.72
CA LEU A 129 9.21 7.37 -10.86
C LEU A 129 9.98 8.42 -11.67
N CYS A 130 10.74 8.01 -12.72
CA CYS A 130 11.35 8.95 -13.66
C CYS A 130 10.28 9.78 -14.38
N PHE A 131 9.19 9.18 -14.86
CA PHE A 131 8.09 9.92 -15.47
C PHE A 131 7.43 10.88 -14.49
N ALA A 132 7.25 10.48 -13.22
CA ALA A 132 6.70 11.32 -12.18
C ALA A 132 7.60 12.54 -11.92
N MET A 133 8.92 12.35 -11.83
CA MET A 133 9.88 13.44 -11.68
C MET A 133 9.94 14.35 -12.92
N LEU A 134 9.92 13.74 -14.13
CA LEU A 134 9.89 14.51 -15.39
C LEU A 134 8.63 15.34 -15.53
N ARG A 135 7.47 14.81 -15.12
CA ARG A 135 6.21 15.54 -15.05
C ARG A 135 6.34 16.82 -14.23
N MET A 136 6.96 16.72 -13.05
CA MET A 136 7.17 17.86 -12.17
C MET A 136 8.05 18.93 -12.82
N LEU A 137 9.12 18.52 -13.52
CA LEU A 137 10.00 19.44 -14.24
C LEU A 137 9.30 20.14 -15.42
N LEU A 138 8.53 19.38 -16.19
CA LEU A 138 7.85 19.89 -17.38
C LEU A 138 6.48 20.53 -17.04
N SER A 139 6.10 20.53 -15.76
CA SER A 139 4.79 21.04 -15.30
C SER A 139 3.60 20.41 -16.03
N VAL A 140 3.71 19.13 -16.42
CA VAL A 140 2.63 18.40 -17.09
C VAL A 140 1.53 18.06 -16.07
N PRO A 141 0.25 18.33 -16.37
CA PRO A 141 -0.85 17.99 -15.48
C PRO A 141 -0.93 16.48 -15.22
N LEU A 142 -1.11 16.07 -13.96
CA LEU A 142 -1.23 14.67 -13.58
C LEU A 142 -2.35 13.96 -14.35
N ASN A 143 -3.51 14.60 -14.47
CA ASN A 143 -4.68 14.04 -15.17
C ASN A 143 -4.35 13.62 -16.60
N THR A 144 -3.58 14.42 -17.33
CA THR A 144 -3.19 14.11 -18.72
C THR A 144 -2.36 12.85 -18.80
N MET A 145 -1.41 12.70 -17.86
CA MET A 145 -0.56 11.49 -17.79
C MET A 145 -1.37 10.26 -17.39
N LEU A 146 -2.24 10.39 -16.37
CA LEU A 146 -3.13 9.31 -15.94
C LEU A 146 -4.01 8.81 -17.10
N VAL A 147 -4.67 9.71 -17.81
CA VAL A 147 -5.49 9.36 -18.98
C VAL A 147 -4.66 8.61 -20.03
N GLY A 148 -3.49 9.15 -20.40
CA GLY A 148 -2.62 8.54 -21.41
C GLY A 148 -2.16 7.14 -21.01
N PHE A 149 -1.65 6.99 -19.79
CA PHE A 149 -1.15 5.69 -19.31
C PHE A 149 -2.25 4.67 -19.09
N TYR A 150 -3.42 5.04 -18.54
CA TYR A 150 -4.52 4.08 -18.38
C TYR A 150 -5.12 3.65 -19.73
N ILE A 151 -5.13 4.51 -20.75
CA ILE A 151 -5.48 4.07 -22.11
C ILE A 151 -4.50 2.99 -22.58
N VAL A 152 -3.19 3.20 -22.40
CA VAL A 152 -2.17 2.21 -22.77
C VAL A 152 -2.35 0.92 -21.97
N VAL A 153 -2.58 1.01 -20.65
CA VAL A 153 -2.86 -0.14 -19.78
C VAL A 153 -4.03 -0.95 -20.31
N PHE A 154 -5.18 -0.33 -20.55
CA PHE A 154 -6.38 -1.06 -20.98
C PHE A 154 -6.28 -1.59 -22.41
N VAL A 155 -5.62 -0.87 -23.31
CA VAL A 155 -5.35 -1.38 -24.66
C VAL A 155 -4.44 -2.61 -24.57
N LEU A 156 -3.35 -2.55 -23.80
CA LEU A 156 -2.45 -3.68 -23.65
C LEU A 156 -3.14 -4.87 -22.97
N ALA A 157 -3.97 -4.60 -21.96
CA ALA A 157 -4.73 -5.61 -21.23
C ALA A 157 -5.70 -6.43 -22.11
N MET A 158 -6.11 -5.91 -23.26
CA MET A 158 -6.94 -6.65 -24.22
C MET A 158 -6.20 -7.80 -24.93
N PHE A 159 -4.87 -7.75 -24.96
CA PHE A 159 -4.01 -8.75 -25.61
C PHE A 159 -3.39 -9.76 -24.66
N VAL A 160 -3.56 -9.55 -23.34
CA VAL A 160 -2.97 -10.36 -22.29
C VAL A 160 -3.86 -11.54 -21.91
N PRO A 161 -3.30 -12.74 -21.61
CA PRO A 161 -4.07 -13.88 -21.10
C PRO A 161 -4.82 -13.52 -19.81
N LYS A 162 -6.05 -14.04 -19.66
CA LYS A 162 -6.92 -13.71 -18.52
C LYS A 162 -6.29 -14.05 -17.17
N ASP A 163 -5.47 -15.07 -17.10
CA ASP A 163 -4.78 -15.54 -15.89
C ASP A 163 -3.76 -14.53 -15.37
N PHE A 164 -3.18 -13.70 -16.25
CA PHE A 164 -2.24 -12.65 -15.87
C PHE A 164 -2.86 -11.30 -15.62
N LEU A 165 -4.07 -11.08 -16.12
CA LEU A 165 -4.72 -9.78 -16.02
C LEU A 165 -4.90 -9.35 -14.57
N ALA A 166 -5.45 -10.24 -13.74
CA ALA A 166 -5.68 -9.97 -12.32
C ALA A 166 -4.35 -9.72 -11.58
N VAL A 167 -3.35 -10.55 -11.83
CA VAL A 167 -2.01 -10.42 -11.23
C VAL A 167 -1.32 -9.12 -11.64
N ALA A 168 -1.45 -8.72 -12.91
CA ALA A 168 -0.88 -7.46 -13.38
C ALA A 168 -1.47 -6.25 -12.66
N PHE A 169 -2.78 -6.20 -12.51
CA PHE A 169 -3.41 -5.10 -11.77
C PHE A 169 -3.13 -5.16 -10.27
N ASP A 170 -3.09 -6.36 -9.66
CA ASP A 170 -2.70 -6.53 -8.25
C ASP A 170 -1.26 -6.04 -8.00
N SER A 171 -0.34 -6.25 -8.95
CA SER A 171 1.04 -5.79 -8.81
C SER A 171 1.15 -4.27 -8.65
N GLY A 172 0.23 -3.51 -9.28
CA GLY A 172 0.18 -2.06 -9.12
C GLY A 172 -0.19 -1.59 -7.70
N GLY A 173 -1.04 -2.36 -7.01
CA GLY A 173 -1.41 -2.11 -5.62
C GLY A 173 -0.32 -2.55 -4.64
N VAL A 174 0.22 -3.74 -4.85
CA VAL A 174 1.19 -4.38 -3.94
C VAL A 174 2.53 -3.65 -3.87
N THR A 175 2.94 -2.97 -4.93
CA THR A 175 4.23 -2.24 -4.96
C THR A 175 4.27 -0.96 -4.16
N THR A 176 3.14 -0.48 -3.73
CA THR A 176 3.00 0.74 -2.94
C THR A 176 2.64 0.40 -1.49
N GLY A 177 3.51 -0.36 -0.86
CA GLY A 177 3.36 -0.86 0.50
C GLY A 177 4.06 0.00 1.57
N PRO A 178 4.30 -0.58 2.75
CA PRO A 178 4.73 0.15 3.94
C PRO A 178 6.10 0.82 3.83
N MET A 179 7.01 0.33 2.97
CA MET A 179 8.32 0.96 2.78
C MET A 179 8.31 2.00 1.67
N THR A 180 7.67 1.67 0.56
CA THR A 180 7.67 2.47 -0.67
C THR A 180 6.89 3.78 -0.49
N VAL A 181 5.71 3.73 0.12
CA VAL A 181 4.83 4.90 0.26
C VAL A 181 5.46 6.02 1.09
N PRO A 182 5.91 5.81 2.34
CA PRO A 182 6.48 6.89 3.15
C PRO A 182 7.68 7.54 2.48
N PHE A 183 8.50 6.74 1.81
CA PHE A 183 9.70 7.24 1.14
C PHE A 183 9.37 8.05 -0.13
N ILE A 184 8.55 7.52 -1.04
CA ILE A 184 8.21 8.22 -2.30
C ILE A 184 7.42 9.48 -2.03
N MET A 185 6.46 9.45 -1.10
CA MET A 185 5.70 10.64 -0.73
C MET A 185 6.59 11.72 -0.12
N ALA A 186 7.46 11.36 0.82
CA ALA A 186 8.41 12.29 1.42
C ALA A 186 9.42 12.82 0.38
N MET A 187 9.85 11.99 -0.57
CA MET A 187 10.67 12.44 -1.68
C MET A 187 9.93 13.47 -2.55
N GLY A 188 8.64 13.27 -2.80
CA GLY A 188 7.81 14.25 -3.51
C GLY A 188 7.75 15.60 -2.79
N VAL A 189 7.59 15.58 -1.47
CA VAL A 189 7.67 16.78 -0.62
C VAL A 189 9.04 17.44 -0.76
N GLY A 190 10.13 16.68 -0.64
CA GLY A 190 11.50 17.19 -0.78
C GLY A 190 11.79 17.80 -2.17
N VAL A 191 11.26 17.20 -3.24
CA VAL A 191 11.37 17.73 -4.61
C VAL A 191 10.58 19.04 -4.75
N SER A 192 9.37 19.10 -4.21
CA SER A 192 8.50 20.26 -4.32
C SER A 192 8.97 21.45 -3.47
N ALA A 193 9.60 21.20 -2.33
CA ALA A 193 10.11 22.24 -1.42
C ALA A 193 11.14 23.19 -2.05
N ILE A 194 11.86 22.76 -3.08
CA ILE A 194 12.87 23.57 -3.77
C ILE A 194 12.27 24.41 -4.91
N ARG A 195 11.06 24.09 -5.34
CA ARG A 195 10.35 24.83 -6.37
C ARG A 195 9.56 25.97 -5.73
N SER A 196 9.89 27.20 -6.09
CA SER A 196 9.20 28.41 -5.61
C SER A 196 7.86 28.68 -6.30
N ASP A 197 7.34 27.73 -7.08
CA ASP A 197 6.13 27.92 -7.87
C ASP A 197 4.85 27.71 -7.02
N LYS A 198 3.80 28.51 -7.31
CA LYS A 198 2.47 28.38 -6.67
C LYS A 198 1.82 26.99 -6.82
N HIS A 199 2.39 26.10 -7.63
CA HIS A 199 1.90 24.75 -7.89
C HIS A 199 2.74 23.66 -7.18
N SER A 200 3.82 24.04 -6.49
CA SER A 200 4.77 23.08 -5.89
C SER A 200 4.10 22.11 -4.91
N ALA A 201 3.20 22.61 -4.08
CA ALA A 201 2.49 21.80 -3.11
C ALA A 201 1.50 20.80 -3.75
N ASN A 202 0.86 21.16 -4.87
CA ASN A 202 0.02 20.22 -5.62
C ASN A 202 0.83 19.15 -6.33
N ASP A 203 2.10 19.42 -6.60
CA ASP A 203 3.01 18.51 -7.30
C ASP A 203 3.69 17.52 -6.34
N SER A 204 3.65 17.74 -5.02
CA SER A 204 4.18 16.80 -4.02
C SER A 204 3.43 15.47 -3.98
N PHE A 205 2.17 15.47 -4.39
CA PHE A 205 1.33 14.28 -4.57
C PHE A 205 1.30 13.79 -6.03
N GLY A 206 0.87 12.56 -6.23
CA GLY A 206 0.74 11.92 -7.54
C GLY A 206 1.98 11.15 -7.98
N LEU A 207 3.02 11.04 -7.14
CA LEU A 207 4.18 10.20 -7.44
C LEU A 207 3.83 8.72 -7.24
N VAL A 208 3.19 8.38 -6.13
CA VAL A 208 2.75 7.01 -5.83
C VAL A 208 1.76 6.53 -6.90
N ALA A 209 0.85 7.40 -7.32
CA ALA A 209 -0.11 7.14 -8.40
C ALA A 209 0.55 6.67 -9.70
N LEU A 210 1.59 7.37 -10.15
CA LEU A 210 2.33 6.98 -11.34
C LEU A 210 3.17 5.72 -11.10
N CYS A 211 3.81 5.60 -9.94
CA CYS A 211 4.54 4.41 -9.54
C CYS A 211 3.68 3.14 -9.48
N SER A 212 2.36 3.25 -9.25
CA SER A 212 1.44 2.11 -9.30
C SER A 212 1.12 1.65 -10.73
N ILE A 213 1.16 2.54 -11.71
CA ILE A 213 0.88 2.20 -13.12
C ILE A 213 2.06 1.43 -13.74
N GLY A 214 3.29 1.76 -13.34
CA GLY A 214 4.51 1.10 -13.84
C GLY A 214 4.48 -0.41 -13.73
N PRO A 215 4.27 -0.98 -12.56
CA PRO A 215 4.10 -2.41 -12.33
C PRO A 215 3.03 -3.06 -13.20
N ILE A 216 1.86 -2.43 -13.30
CA ILE A 216 0.77 -2.94 -14.14
C ILE A 216 1.25 -3.13 -15.56
N LEU A 217 1.84 -2.10 -16.17
CA LEU A 217 2.36 -2.17 -17.53
C LEU A 217 3.51 -3.17 -17.67
N ALA A 218 4.42 -3.20 -16.70
CA ALA A 218 5.56 -4.11 -16.72
C ALA A 218 5.12 -5.57 -16.68
N VAL A 219 4.14 -5.93 -15.83
CA VAL A 219 3.61 -7.30 -15.75
C VAL A 219 2.74 -7.64 -16.96
N LEU A 220 1.96 -6.71 -17.51
CA LEU A 220 1.25 -6.91 -18.78
C LEU A 220 2.22 -7.22 -19.91
N ILE A 221 3.32 -6.47 -20.04
CA ILE A 221 4.36 -6.75 -21.04
C ILE A 221 5.05 -8.08 -20.78
N LEU A 222 5.38 -8.38 -19.52
CA LEU A 222 5.98 -9.66 -19.14
C LEU A 222 5.11 -10.83 -19.59
N SER A 223 3.79 -10.74 -19.40
CA SER A 223 2.84 -11.80 -19.75
C SER A 223 2.71 -12.06 -21.27
N LEU A 224 3.04 -11.08 -22.10
CA LEU A 224 3.11 -11.25 -23.55
C LEU A 224 4.37 -12.00 -24.02
N ILE A 225 5.47 -11.80 -23.27
CA ILE A 225 6.79 -12.42 -23.56
C ILE A 225 6.87 -13.79 -22.93
N PHE A 226 6.47 -13.89 -21.66
CA PHE A 226 6.52 -15.09 -20.84
C PHE A 226 5.14 -15.73 -20.81
N ARG A 227 4.96 -16.83 -21.54
CA ARG A 227 3.73 -17.61 -21.59
C ARG A 227 3.88 -18.84 -20.71
N PRO A 228 3.52 -18.79 -19.44
CA PRO A 228 3.58 -19.97 -18.59
C PRO A 228 2.47 -20.94 -18.96
N ASP A 229 2.79 -22.22 -18.99
CA ASP A 229 1.83 -23.31 -19.11
C ASP A 229 1.06 -23.43 -17.78
N GLY A 230 -0.14 -22.91 -17.73
CA GLY A 230 -1.12 -23.09 -16.65
C GLY A 230 -0.63 -22.74 -15.24
N GLY A 231 -1.07 -21.63 -14.67
CA GLY A 231 -0.74 -21.28 -13.29
C GLY A 231 -1.38 -22.26 -12.31
N SER A 232 -0.57 -22.99 -11.53
CA SER A 232 -1.04 -23.75 -10.38
C SER A 232 -0.95 -22.88 -9.12
N TYR A 233 -1.95 -22.97 -8.27
CA TYR A 233 -1.97 -22.31 -6.97
C TYR A 233 -1.57 -23.31 -5.89
N THR A 234 -0.71 -22.90 -4.95
CA THR A 234 -0.44 -23.70 -3.74
C THR A 234 -1.44 -23.30 -2.66
N PRO A 235 -2.30 -24.23 -2.19
CA PRO A 235 -3.22 -23.93 -1.11
C PRO A 235 -2.49 -23.43 0.14
N VAL A 236 -3.10 -22.46 0.82
CA VAL A 236 -2.60 -22.01 2.13
C VAL A 236 -2.64 -23.18 3.10
N VAL A 237 -1.50 -23.53 3.66
CA VAL A 237 -1.41 -24.62 4.64
C VAL A 237 -2.01 -24.15 5.96
N ILE A 238 -3.05 -24.86 6.43
CA ILE A 238 -3.64 -24.63 7.74
C ILE A 238 -2.78 -25.40 8.76
N PRO A 239 -2.14 -24.70 9.72
CA PRO A 239 -1.28 -25.37 10.70
C PRO A 239 -2.11 -26.22 11.67
N GLU A 240 -1.72 -27.46 11.86
CA GLU A 240 -2.23 -28.32 12.93
C GLU A 240 -1.41 -28.05 14.20
N ILE A 241 -2.03 -27.44 15.20
CA ILE A 241 -1.38 -27.07 16.46
C ILE A 241 -2.03 -27.90 17.56
N GLY A 242 -1.28 -28.83 18.12
CA GLY A 242 -1.77 -29.73 19.20
C GLY A 242 -1.75 -29.06 20.58
N ASP A 243 -0.78 -28.19 20.82
CA ASP A 243 -0.56 -27.54 22.14
C ASP A 243 0.11 -26.17 22.01
N SER A 244 0.33 -25.51 23.14
CA SER A 244 0.96 -24.19 23.20
C SER A 244 2.44 -24.20 22.80
N ALA A 245 3.13 -25.34 22.96
CA ALA A 245 4.52 -25.48 22.55
C ALA A 245 4.62 -25.54 21.02
N ALA A 246 3.72 -26.26 20.36
CA ALA A 246 3.61 -26.30 18.90
C ALA A 246 3.25 -24.92 18.32
N LEU A 247 2.37 -24.15 18.99
CA LEU A 247 2.07 -22.77 18.61
C LEU A 247 3.32 -21.88 18.67
N TRP A 248 4.05 -21.94 19.78
CA TRP A 248 5.30 -21.19 19.92
C TRP A 248 6.32 -21.58 18.85
N GLN A 249 6.49 -22.89 18.60
CA GLN A 249 7.41 -23.40 17.60
C GLN A 249 7.05 -22.92 16.18
N LEU A 250 5.75 -22.82 15.84
CA LEU A 250 5.29 -22.30 14.54
C LEU A 250 5.81 -20.89 14.28
N PHE A 251 5.66 -19.98 15.25
CA PHE A 251 6.15 -18.62 15.14
C PHE A 251 7.67 -18.55 15.22
N PHE A 252 8.29 -19.34 16.11
CA PHE A 252 9.73 -19.35 16.30
C PHE A 252 10.48 -19.81 15.05
N VAL A 253 9.94 -20.76 14.30
CA VAL A 253 10.51 -21.23 13.02
C VAL A 253 10.30 -20.21 11.90
N ALA A 254 9.19 -19.47 11.93
CA ALA A 254 8.90 -18.45 10.92
C ALA A 254 9.76 -17.17 11.13
N PHE A 255 10.06 -16.81 12.36
CA PHE A 255 10.80 -15.58 12.69
C PHE A 255 12.14 -15.44 11.95
N PRO A 256 13.04 -16.44 11.93
CA PRO A 256 14.31 -16.34 11.20
C PRO A 256 14.14 -16.11 9.70
N THR A 257 13.07 -16.64 9.10
CA THR A 257 12.77 -16.44 7.70
C THR A 257 12.48 -14.97 7.42
N TYR A 258 11.54 -14.38 8.15
CA TYR A 258 11.21 -12.96 7.99
C TYR A 258 12.36 -12.04 8.45
N PHE A 259 13.13 -12.46 9.46
CA PHE A 259 14.32 -11.74 9.87
C PHE A 259 15.32 -11.60 8.73
N LYS A 260 15.60 -12.70 8.03
CA LYS A 260 16.47 -12.70 6.84
C LYS A 260 15.86 -11.94 5.67
N GLU A 261 14.58 -12.16 5.38
CA GLU A 261 13.86 -11.55 4.26
C GLU A 261 13.85 -10.03 4.36
N ILE A 262 13.48 -9.49 5.53
CA ILE A 262 13.47 -8.04 5.74
C ILE A 262 14.88 -7.45 5.81
N ALA A 263 15.88 -8.18 6.33
CA ALA A 263 17.27 -7.73 6.27
C ALA A 263 17.73 -7.57 4.81
N VAL A 264 17.47 -8.55 3.96
CA VAL A 264 17.82 -8.50 2.54
C VAL A 264 17.06 -7.40 1.81
N SER A 265 15.79 -7.20 2.16
CA SER A 265 14.95 -6.14 1.58
C SER A 265 15.38 -4.73 1.99
N LEU A 266 15.69 -4.52 3.27
CA LEU A 266 16.05 -3.19 3.79
C LEU A 266 17.49 -2.78 3.44
N LEU A 267 18.40 -3.75 3.28
CA LEU A 267 19.82 -3.51 3.04
C LEU A 267 20.10 -2.63 1.81
N PRO A 268 19.49 -2.84 0.62
CA PRO A 268 19.77 -2.04 -0.55
C PRO A 268 19.47 -0.55 -0.38
N ILE A 269 18.34 -0.22 0.27
CA ILE A 269 17.95 1.18 0.50
C ILE A 269 18.82 1.82 1.59
N ALA A 270 19.17 1.08 2.63
CA ALA A 270 20.07 1.55 3.69
C ALA A 270 21.49 1.79 3.14
N ALA A 271 22.01 0.88 2.32
CA ALA A 271 23.29 1.02 1.66
C ALA A 271 23.30 2.20 0.68
N PHE A 272 22.25 2.33 -0.14
CA PHE A 272 22.10 3.48 -1.04
C PHE A 272 22.13 4.79 -0.25
N PHE A 273 21.34 4.89 0.83
CA PHE A 273 21.31 6.10 1.63
C PHE A 273 22.65 6.42 2.28
N ALA A 274 23.34 5.42 2.81
CA ALA A 274 24.67 5.61 3.39
C ALA A 274 25.69 6.13 2.34
N VAL A 275 25.71 5.55 1.13
CA VAL A 275 26.56 6.04 0.04
C VAL A 275 26.15 7.45 -0.38
N PHE A 276 24.85 7.71 -0.49
CA PHE A 276 24.32 9.01 -0.89
C PHE A 276 24.62 10.10 0.14
N ASP A 277 24.60 9.75 1.43
CA ASP A 277 25.00 10.65 2.51
C ASP A 277 26.48 11.03 2.41
N LEU A 278 27.36 10.02 2.24
CA LEU A 278 28.81 10.24 2.11
C LEU A 278 29.17 11.12 0.89
N VAL A 279 28.42 11.01 -0.21
CA VAL A 279 28.73 11.73 -1.46
C VAL A 279 28.07 13.11 -1.51
N SER A 280 26.85 13.25 -0.98
CA SER A 280 26.03 14.44 -1.29
C SER A 280 25.41 15.12 -0.09
N LEU A 281 24.90 14.37 0.90
CA LEU A 281 24.11 14.97 2.00
C LEU A 281 24.99 15.50 3.11
N HIS A 282 26.03 14.76 3.50
CA HIS A 282 26.96 15.08 4.59
C HIS A 282 26.24 15.45 5.89
N LEU A 283 25.34 14.58 6.33
CA LEU A 283 24.49 14.79 7.50
C LEU A 283 25.29 14.81 8.81
N GLU A 284 24.80 15.55 9.77
CA GLU A 284 25.37 15.55 11.12
C GLU A 284 25.21 14.18 11.78
N ARG A 285 26.20 13.80 12.62
CA ARG A 285 26.20 12.51 13.31
C ARG A 285 24.92 12.23 14.09
N LYS A 286 24.31 13.25 14.72
CA LYS A 286 23.05 13.12 15.46
C LYS A 286 21.90 12.70 14.53
N GLN A 287 21.83 13.23 13.33
CA GLN A 287 20.80 12.93 12.34
C GLN A 287 20.98 11.51 11.78
N LEU A 288 22.22 11.11 11.50
CA LEU A 288 22.55 9.74 11.07
C LEU A 288 22.17 8.69 12.12
N ILE A 289 22.47 8.97 13.41
CA ILE A 289 22.08 8.09 14.51
C ILE A 289 20.55 7.98 14.57
N ARG A 290 19.82 9.09 14.44
CA ARG A 290 18.35 9.10 14.44
C ARG A 290 17.77 8.25 13.31
N ILE A 291 18.31 8.40 12.10
CA ILE A 291 17.91 7.59 10.94
C ILE A 291 18.26 6.11 11.15
N GLY A 292 19.46 5.81 11.67
CA GLY A 292 19.88 4.45 12.00
C GLY A 292 18.95 3.77 13.03
N VAL A 293 18.58 4.48 14.09
CA VAL A 293 17.61 4.01 15.08
C VAL A 293 16.23 3.81 14.43
N GLY A 294 15.79 4.73 13.56
CA GLY A 294 14.56 4.60 12.80
C GLY A 294 14.55 3.38 11.89
N LEU A 295 15.65 3.10 11.17
CA LEU A 295 15.82 1.90 10.36
C LEU A 295 15.75 0.62 11.20
N ALA A 296 16.36 0.62 12.41
CA ALA A 296 16.26 -0.50 13.33
C ALA A 296 14.82 -0.74 13.79
N TYR A 297 14.05 0.32 14.10
CA TYR A 297 12.63 0.21 14.42
C TYR A 297 11.80 -0.27 13.23
N THR A 298 12.07 0.25 12.02
CA THR A 298 11.42 -0.23 10.78
C THR A 298 11.67 -1.72 10.58
N TYR A 299 12.92 -2.15 10.72
CA TYR A 299 13.34 -3.53 10.58
C TYR A 299 12.62 -4.46 11.55
N LEU A 300 12.73 -4.17 12.86
CA LEU A 300 12.09 -4.97 13.91
C LEU A 300 10.58 -4.96 13.77
N GLY A 301 10.01 -3.78 13.47
CA GLY A 301 8.58 -3.62 13.25
C GLY A 301 8.06 -4.49 12.12
N LEU A 302 8.71 -4.47 10.95
CA LEU A 302 8.32 -5.28 9.81
C LEU A 302 8.49 -6.79 10.05
N VAL A 303 9.57 -7.22 10.69
CA VAL A 303 9.77 -8.64 11.03
C VAL A 303 8.64 -9.15 11.91
N ILE A 304 8.32 -8.42 12.99
CA ILE A 304 7.25 -8.79 13.92
C ILE A 304 5.88 -8.74 13.22
N PHE A 305 5.62 -7.67 12.46
CA PHE A 305 4.37 -7.47 11.72
C PHE A 305 4.13 -8.59 10.71
N LEU A 306 5.08 -8.84 9.81
CA LEU A 306 4.93 -9.86 8.76
C LEU A 306 4.87 -11.28 9.32
N THR A 307 5.59 -11.57 10.41
CA THR A 307 5.44 -12.85 11.11
C THR A 307 4.01 -13.01 11.61
N GLY A 308 3.45 -11.99 12.27
CA GLY A 308 2.06 -12.02 12.76
C GLY A 308 1.03 -12.19 11.65
N VAL A 309 1.21 -11.45 10.55
CA VAL A 309 0.26 -11.45 9.42
C VAL A 309 0.31 -12.78 8.66
N ASN A 310 1.50 -13.22 8.25
CA ASN A 310 1.61 -14.42 7.42
C ASN A 310 1.29 -15.72 8.20
N VAL A 311 1.70 -15.81 9.46
CA VAL A 311 1.49 -17.02 10.27
C VAL A 311 0.10 -17.05 10.90
N GLY A 312 -0.44 -15.89 11.29
CA GLY A 312 -1.71 -15.80 12.00
C GLY A 312 -2.89 -15.43 11.11
N PHE A 313 -2.78 -14.31 10.38
CA PHE A 313 -3.90 -13.73 9.64
C PHE A 313 -4.18 -14.45 8.31
N MET A 314 -3.16 -14.81 7.56
CA MET A 314 -3.32 -15.47 6.26
C MET A 314 -4.10 -16.79 6.36
N PRO A 315 -3.78 -17.76 7.25
CA PRO A 315 -4.56 -18.99 7.40
C PRO A 315 -5.99 -18.72 7.89
N ALA A 316 -6.16 -17.76 8.83
CA ALA A 316 -7.48 -17.40 9.34
C ALA A 316 -8.37 -16.79 8.25
N GLY A 317 -7.83 -15.87 7.44
CA GLY A 317 -8.53 -15.29 6.30
C GLY A 317 -8.97 -16.35 5.30
N ASN A 318 -8.07 -17.22 4.88
CA ASN A 318 -8.37 -18.32 3.95
C ASN A 318 -9.45 -19.25 4.48
N TYR A 319 -9.33 -19.68 5.73
CA TYR A 319 -10.31 -20.57 6.37
C TYR A 319 -11.69 -19.91 6.50
N LEU A 320 -11.75 -18.65 6.97
CA LEU A 320 -13.00 -17.91 7.06
C LEU A 320 -13.69 -17.78 5.70
N GLY A 321 -12.93 -17.42 4.66
CA GLY A 321 -13.45 -17.33 3.30
C GLY A 321 -14.04 -18.65 2.83
N SER A 322 -13.34 -19.76 3.04
CA SER A 322 -13.80 -21.09 2.62
C SER A 322 -15.05 -21.54 3.36
N VAL A 323 -15.13 -21.36 4.67
CA VAL A 323 -16.30 -21.77 5.47
C VAL A 323 -17.53 -20.92 5.13
N ILE A 324 -17.40 -19.60 5.05
CA ILE A 324 -18.53 -18.71 4.77
C ILE A 324 -19.06 -18.92 3.35
N ALA A 325 -18.18 -19.08 2.35
CA ALA A 325 -18.60 -19.34 0.98
C ALA A 325 -19.18 -20.75 0.77
N GLY A 326 -18.83 -21.71 1.64
CA GLY A 326 -19.38 -23.07 1.65
C GLY A 326 -20.77 -23.18 2.29
N LEU A 327 -21.30 -22.12 2.90
CA LEU A 327 -22.64 -22.12 3.48
C LEU A 327 -23.73 -22.18 2.42
N SER A 328 -24.89 -22.71 2.76
CA SER A 328 -26.08 -22.69 1.88
C SER A 328 -26.51 -21.27 1.46
N CYS A 329 -26.26 -20.29 2.33
CA CYS A 329 -26.47 -18.88 2.08
C CYS A 329 -25.12 -18.15 1.87
N ASN A 330 -24.38 -18.54 0.82
CA ASN A 330 -23.03 -18.00 0.55
C ASN A 330 -22.99 -16.49 0.27
N TRP A 331 -24.10 -15.87 -0.11
CA TRP A 331 -24.18 -14.43 -0.33
C TRP A 331 -23.88 -13.58 0.93
N ILE A 332 -23.96 -14.17 2.12
CA ILE A 332 -23.59 -13.50 3.37
C ILE A 332 -22.11 -13.09 3.39
N ILE A 333 -21.25 -13.69 2.56
CA ILE A 333 -19.85 -13.31 2.43
C ILE A 333 -19.69 -11.87 1.93
N ILE A 334 -20.67 -11.34 1.17
CA ILE A 334 -20.61 -9.98 0.63
C ILE A 334 -20.66 -8.94 1.75
N PRO A 335 -21.73 -8.87 2.59
CA PRO A 335 -21.77 -7.90 3.69
C PRO A 335 -20.67 -8.15 4.74
N ILE A 336 -20.28 -9.39 4.99
CA ILE A 336 -19.16 -9.71 5.88
C ILE A 336 -17.85 -9.18 5.27
N GLY A 337 -17.60 -9.42 3.99
CA GLY A 337 -16.43 -8.88 3.29
C GLY A 337 -16.41 -7.35 3.28
N MET A 338 -17.56 -6.69 3.09
CA MET A 338 -17.68 -5.24 3.19
C MET A 338 -17.32 -4.72 4.59
N LEU A 339 -17.78 -5.40 5.64
CA LEU A 339 -17.47 -5.04 7.02
C LEU A 339 -15.96 -5.21 7.32
N ILE A 340 -15.38 -6.33 6.90
CA ILE A 340 -13.94 -6.57 7.01
C ILE A 340 -13.18 -5.49 6.24
N GLY A 341 -13.55 -5.21 4.99
CA GLY A 341 -12.91 -4.21 4.16
C GLY A 341 -12.95 -2.80 4.74
N TYR A 342 -14.06 -2.43 5.40
CA TYR A 342 -14.18 -1.14 6.08
C TYR A 342 -13.12 -0.95 7.18
N PHE A 343 -12.84 -1.99 7.96
CA PHE A 343 -11.90 -1.89 9.07
C PHE A 343 -10.46 -2.24 8.68
N ILE A 344 -10.26 -3.08 7.67
CA ILE A 344 -8.91 -3.60 7.34
C ILE A 344 -7.98 -2.51 6.82
N VAL A 345 -8.50 -1.53 6.07
CA VAL A 345 -7.73 -0.39 5.58
C VAL A 345 -7.15 0.45 6.73
N MET A 346 -7.78 0.40 7.89
CA MET A 346 -7.29 1.09 9.08
C MET A 346 -6.09 0.39 9.73
N ALA A 347 -5.90 -0.89 9.44
CA ALA A 347 -4.72 -1.66 9.87
C ALA A 347 -3.55 -1.57 8.88
N GLU A 348 -3.70 -0.80 7.79
CA GLU A 348 -2.60 -0.54 6.84
C GLU A 348 -1.68 0.56 7.38
N PRO A 349 -0.40 0.26 7.66
CA PRO A 349 0.52 1.24 8.24
C PRO A 349 0.72 2.48 7.37
N ALA A 350 0.74 2.30 6.04
CA ALA A 350 0.95 3.38 5.07
C ALA A 350 -0.22 4.39 5.05
N VAL A 351 -1.43 3.96 5.39
CA VAL A 351 -2.62 4.84 5.45
C VAL A 351 -2.46 5.94 6.50
N TYR A 352 -1.88 5.63 7.66
CA TYR A 352 -1.61 6.64 8.68
C TYR A 352 -0.62 7.69 8.21
N VAL A 353 0.43 7.26 7.51
CA VAL A 353 1.43 8.18 6.94
C VAL A 353 0.77 9.11 5.93
N LEU A 354 -0.05 8.57 5.03
CA LEU A 354 -0.79 9.38 4.04
C LEU A 354 -1.72 10.38 4.71
N MET A 355 -2.56 9.92 5.66
CA MET A 355 -3.52 10.80 6.35
C MET A 355 -2.81 11.96 7.03
N ARG A 356 -1.72 11.68 7.75
CA ARG A 356 -0.93 12.69 8.44
C ARG A 356 -0.29 13.69 7.48
N GLN A 357 0.32 13.22 6.40
CA GLN A 357 0.93 14.09 5.40
C GLN A 357 -0.11 14.98 4.69
N VAL A 358 -1.29 14.43 4.39
CA VAL A 358 -2.37 15.24 3.79
C VAL A 358 -2.87 16.30 4.78
N GLU A 359 -3.06 15.94 6.04
CA GLU A 359 -3.49 16.89 7.08
C GLU A 359 -2.46 18.01 7.30
N GLU A 360 -1.18 17.66 7.40
CA GLU A 360 -0.07 18.61 7.54
C GLU A 360 0.07 19.53 6.31
N LEU A 361 0.04 18.96 5.09
CA LEU A 361 0.20 19.73 3.85
C LEU A 361 -1.02 20.60 3.48
N THR A 362 -2.17 20.30 4.04
CA THR A 362 -3.41 21.07 3.82
C THR A 362 -3.77 21.99 5.00
N ASP A 363 -2.87 22.14 6.00
CA ASP A 363 -3.12 22.89 7.24
C ASP A 363 -4.46 22.49 7.90
N GLY A 364 -4.79 21.19 7.87
CA GLY A 364 -6.03 20.65 8.42
C GLY A 364 -7.29 20.93 7.58
N ALA A 365 -7.18 21.52 6.39
CA ALA A 365 -8.33 21.75 5.51
C ALA A 365 -9.00 20.44 5.05
N ILE A 366 -8.23 19.35 4.97
CA ILE A 366 -8.73 18.00 4.76
C ILE A 366 -8.45 17.22 6.06
N PRO A 367 -9.45 17.07 6.95
CA PRO A 367 -9.23 16.37 8.20
C PRO A 367 -8.99 14.87 7.95
N GLY A 368 -8.02 14.31 8.67
CA GLY A 368 -7.66 12.89 8.57
C GLY A 368 -8.85 11.95 8.81
N SER A 369 -9.81 12.34 9.67
CA SER A 369 -11.05 11.58 9.90
C SER A 369 -11.93 11.47 8.64
N ALA A 370 -12.04 12.52 7.84
CA ALA A 370 -12.80 12.49 6.59
C ALA A 370 -12.15 11.58 5.55
N MET A 371 -10.82 11.61 5.44
CA MET A 371 -10.06 10.68 4.60
C MET A 371 -10.22 9.25 5.08
N LYS A 372 -10.10 9.01 6.38
CA LYS A 372 -10.27 7.71 7.01
C LYS A 372 -11.60 7.06 6.59
N HIS A 373 -12.72 7.74 6.81
CA HIS A 373 -14.03 7.21 6.44
C HIS A 373 -14.20 7.04 4.93
N SER A 374 -13.68 7.96 4.13
CA SER A 374 -13.73 7.87 2.67
C SER A 374 -12.98 6.63 2.15
N LEU A 375 -11.77 6.38 2.66
CA LEU A 375 -10.98 5.19 2.34
C LEU A 375 -11.71 3.92 2.80
N SER A 376 -12.20 3.88 4.05
CA SER A 376 -12.91 2.72 4.61
C SER A 376 -14.16 2.36 3.80
N ILE A 377 -14.96 3.35 3.38
CA ILE A 377 -16.13 3.13 2.53
C ILE A 377 -15.68 2.60 1.16
N GLY A 378 -14.65 3.18 0.56
CA GLY A 378 -14.10 2.73 -0.71
C GLY A 378 -13.69 1.26 -0.67
N VAL A 379 -12.89 0.90 0.32
CA VAL A 379 -12.42 -0.49 0.49
C VAL A 379 -13.55 -1.44 0.84
N ALA A 380 -14.53 -1.03 1.65
CA ALA A 380 -15.71 -1.84 1.92
C ALA A 380 -16.47 -2.20 0.63
N VAL A 381 -16.76 -1.20 -0.21
CA VAL A 381 -17.43 -1.41 -1.51
C VAL A 381 -16.58 -2.32 -2.41
N SER A 382 -15.27 -2.10 -2.45
CA SER A 382 -14.33 -2.90 -3.21
C SER A 382 -14.39 -4.38 -2.83
N VAL A 383 -14.28 -4.67 -1.53
CA VAL A 383 -14.31 -6.06 -1.04
C VAL A 383 -15.67 -6.70 -1.31
N GLY A 384 -16.77 -5.95 -1.16
CA GLY A 384 -18.10 -6.42 -1.54
C GLY A 384 -18.18 -6.82 -3.02
N LEU A 385 -17.69 -5.97 -3.92
CA LEU A 385 -17.62 -6.27 -5.36
C LEU A 385 -16.70 -7.46 -5.66
N ALA A 386 -15.57 -7.57 -4.93
CA ALA A 386 -14.68 -8.71 -5.06
C ALA A 386 -15.35 -10.01 -4.63
N MET A 387 -16.14 -10.01 -3.56
CA MET A 387 -16.91 -11.19 -3.15
C MET A 387 -18.01 -11.55 -4.14
N ILE A 388 -18.71 -10.57 -4.71
CA ILE A 388 -19.65 -10.82 -5.82
C ILE A 388 -18.93 -11.51 -6.99
N ARG A 389 -17.75 -11.01 -7.35
CA ARG A 389 -16.95 -11.59 -8.43
C ARG A 389 -16.53 -13.03 -8.12
N VAL A 390 -16.06 -13.32 -6.91
CA VAL A 390 -15.68 -14.67 -6.49
C VAL A 390 -16.86 -15.64 -6.59
N LEU A 391 -18.07 -15.20 -6.17
CA LEU A 391 -19.28 -16.03 -6.23
C LEU A 391 -19.83 -16.24 -7.64
N THR A 392 -19.62 -15.30 -8.55
CA THR A 392 -20.26 -15.28 -9.88
C THR A 392 -19.30 -15.60 -11.03
N GLY A 393 -17.97 -15.59 -10.80
CA GLY A 393 -16.96 -15.79 -11.83
C GLY A 393 -16.90 -14.65 -12.87
N VAL A 394 -17.45 -13.46 -12.56
CA VAL A 394 -17.42 -12.30 -13.47
C VAL A 394 -15.99 -11.83 -13.68
N SER A 395 -15.62 -11.59 -14.94
CA SER A 395 -14.28 -11.12 -15.27
C SER A 395 -13.99 -9.76 -14.60
N ILE A 396 -12.79 -9.65 -14.02
CA ILE A 396 -12.29 -8.42 -13.38
C ILE A 396 -12.36 -7.19 -14.30
N PHE A 397 -12.29 -7.40 -15.61
CA PHE A 397 -12.35 -6.34 -16.61
C PHE A 397 -13.63 -5.51 -16.52
N TYR A 398 -14.77 -6.18 -16.26
CA TYR A 398 -16.07 -5.51 -16.11
C TYR A 398 -16.17 -4.62 -14.87
N LEU A 399 -15.25 -4.77 -13.91
CA LEU A 399 -15.18 -3.94 -12.71
C LEU A 399 -14.09 -2.87 -12.82
N LEU A 400 -12.90 -3.24 -13.32
CA LEU A 400 -11.77 -2.30 -13.40
C LEU A 400 -11.98 -1.22 -14.47
N VAL A 401 -12.46 -1.58 -15.67
CA VAL A 401 -12.64 -0.60 -16.76
C VAL A 401 -13.62 0.50 -16.37
N PRO A 402 -14.86 0.20 -15.91
CA PRO A 402 -15.77 1.25 -15.47
C PRO A 402 -15.24 2.01 -14.24
N GLY A 403 -14.61 1.31 -13.28
CA GLY A 403 -14.07 1.93 -12.07
C GLY A 403 -13.00 2.97 -12.38
N TYR A 404 -12.00 2.62 -13.18
CA TYR A 404 -10.98 3.58 -13.60
C TYR A 404 -11.53 4.65 -14.52
N ALA A 405 -12.50 4.33 -15.40
CA ALA A 405 -13.17 5.33 -16.24
C ALA A 405 -13.89 6.39 -15.38
N VAL A 406 -14.60 5.96 -14.32
CA VAL A 406 -15.23 6.88 -13.37
C VAL A 406 -14.19 7.69 -12.60
N ALA A 407 -13.11 7.06 -12.11
CA ALA A 407 -12.04 7.75 -11.40
C ALA A 407 -11.37 8.83 -12.28
N ILE A 408 -11.08 8.49 -13.54
CA ILE A 408 -10.50 9.43 -14.51
C ILE A 408 -11.51 10.54 -14.85
N ALA A 409 -12.77 10.22 -15.07
CA ALA A 409 -13.80 11.22 -15.35
C ALA A 409 -13.95 12.21 -14.18
N LEU A 410 -14.00 11.73 -12.94
CA LEU A 410 -14.05 12.58 -11.75
C LEU A 410 -12.86 13.54 -11.65
N SER A 411 -11.68 13.14 -12.10
CA SER A 411 -10.46 13.96 -12.03
C SER A 411 -10.57 15.29 -12.79
N PHE A 412 -11.50 15.43 -13.74
CA PHE A 412 -11.74 16.68 -14.44
C PHE A 412 -12.69 17.62 -13.68
N PHE A 413 -13.44 17.09 -12.72
CA PHE A 413 -14.44 17.86 -11.97
C PHE A 413 -13.99 18.23 -10.56
N VAL A 414 -12.90 17.66 -10.07
CA VAL A 414 -12.39 17.79 -8.70
C VAL A 414 -11.13 18.68 -8.69
N PRO A 415 -10.83 19.39 -7.57
CA PRO A 415 -9.56 20.10 -7.44
C PRO A 415 -8.36 19.17 -7.65
N LYS A 416 -7.31 19.64 -8.33
CA LYS A 416 -6.13 18.86 -8.70
C LYS A 416 -5.48 18.14 -7.52
N LEU A 417 -5.45 18.80 -6.35
CA LEU A 417 -4.93 18.22 -5.11
C LEU A 417 -5.68 16.94 -4.70
N PHE A 418 -7.02 16.99 -4.70
CA PHE A 418 -7.83 15.81 -4.38
C PHE A 418 -7.66 14.66 -5.39
N THR A 419 -7.46 14.98 -6.68
CA THR A 419 -7.13 13.96 -7.67
C THR A 419 -5.79 13.31 -7.35
N ALA A 420 -4.76 14.08 -7.05
CA ALA A 420 -3.44 13.55 -6.74
C ALA A 420 -3.46 12.68 -5.47
N ILE A 421 -4.09 13.18 -4.39
CA ILE A 421 -4.28 12.44 -3.14
C ILE A 421 -5.09 11.14 -3.38
N ALA A 422 -6.15 11.21 -4.18
CA ALA A 422 -6.99 10.04 -4.47
C ALA A 422 -6.18 8.93 -5.16
N PHE A 423 -5.44 9.27 -6.21
CA PHE A 423 -4.65 8.29 -6.94
C PHE A 423 -3.46 7.75 -6.13
N ASP A 424 -2.85 8.56 -5.26
CA ASP A 424 -1.86 8.07 -4.30
C ASP A 424 -2.51 7.15 -3.25
N SER A 425 -3.72 7.47 -2.79
CA SER A 425 -4.46 6.69 -1.79
C SER A 425 -4.78 5.27 -2.25
N GLY A 426 -4.99 5.05 -3.55
CA GLY A 426 -5.23 3.72 -4.10
C GLY A 426 -4.10 2.75 -3.81
N GLY A 427 -2.87 3.16 -4.08
CA GLY A 427 -1.71 2.36 -3.77
C GLY A 427 -1.51 2.16 -2.26
N VAL A 428 -1.77 3.20 -1.47
CA VAL A 428 -1.61 3.16 0.00
C VAL A 428 -2.60 2.21 0.68
N ALA A 429 -3.82 2.09 0.16
CA ALA A 429 -4.88 1.26 0.75
C ALA A 429 -4.72 -0.24 0.48
N SER A 430 -3.86 -0.63 -0.45
CA SER A 430 -3.68 -2.01 -0.93
C SER A 430 -2.40 -2.69 -0.42
N GLY A 431 -1.96 -2.37 0.79
CA GLY A 431 -0.74 -2.89 1.42
C GLY A 431 -0.88 -4.28 2.05
N PRO A 432 -0.06 -4.58 3.10
CA PRO A 432 0.09 -5.92 3.69
C PRO A 432 -1.20 -6.61 4.09
N MET A 433 -2.16 -5.87 4.65
CA MET A 433 -3.40 -6.47 5.10
C MET A 433 -4.31 -6.90 3.93
N ALA A 434 -4.24 -6.20 2.80
CA ALA A 434 -4.96 -6.59 1.61
C ALA A 434 -4.38 -7.87 1.00
N THR A 435 -3.05 -8.02 0.98
CA THR A 435 -2.35 -9.17 0.39
C THR A 435 -2.34 -10.41 1.27
N THR A 436 -2.34 -10.26 2.60
CA THR A 436 -2.16 -11.36 3.55
C THR A 436 -3.43 -11.77 4.28
N PHE A 437 -4.51 -10.97 4.23
CA PHE A 437 -5.80 -11.32 4.80
C PHE A 437 -6.93 -11.31 3.76
N LEU A 438 -7.13 -10.19 3.02
CA LEU A 438 -8.24 -10.10 2.06
C LEU A 438 -8.06 -11.02 0.85
N LEU A 439 -6.86 -11.09 0.27
CA LEU A 439 -6.61 -11.97 -0.86
C LEU A 439 -6.74 -13.45 -0.44
N PRO A 440 -6.13 -13.94 0.66
CA PRO A 440 -6.41 -15.29 1.17
C PRO A 440 -7.88 -15.56 1.50
N PHE A 441 -8.61 -14.59 2.03
CA PHE A 441 -10.05 -14.69 2.26
C PHE A 441 -10.82 -14.94 0.96
N ALA A 442 -10.49 -14.20 -0.10
CA ALA A 442 -11.07 -14.39 -1.43
C ALA A 442 -10.65 -15.74 -2.05
N MET A 443 -9.39 -16.15 -1.86
CA MET A 443 -8.90 -17.45 -2.34
C MET A 443 -9.61 -18.63 -1.68
N GLY A 444 -9.79 -18.57 -0.35
CA GLY A 444 -10.57 -19.56 0.39
C GLY A 444 -12.02 -19.64 -0.09
N ALA A 445 -12.65 -18.47 -0.28
CA ALA A 445 -14.00 -18.39 -0.81
C ALA A 445 -14.11 -18.97 -2.23
N CYS A 446 -13.18 -18.62 -3.10
CA CYS A 446 -13.12 -19.11 -4.48
C CYS A 446 -12.95 -20.62 -4.54
N SER A 447 -12.06 -21.17 -3.71
CA SER A 447 -11.87 -22.63 -3.59
C SER A 447 -13.13 -23.35 -3.15
N ALA A 448 -13.87 -22.78 -2.19
CA ALA A 448 -15.10 -23.40 -1.67
C ALA A 448 -16.24 -23.43 -2.69
N VAL A 449 -16.34 -22.46 -3.58
CA VAL A 449 -17.34 -22.43 -4.66
C VAL A 449 -16.88 -23.13 -5.93
N GLY A 450 -15.66 -23.70 -5.96
CA GLY A 450 -15.12 -24.41 -7.12
C GLY A 450 -14.67 -23.49 -8.26
N GLY A 451 -14.41 -22.21 -7.98
CA GLY A 451 -13.90 -21.24 -8.95
C GLY A 451 -12.40 -21.41 -9.24
N ASN A 452 -11.92 -20.73 -10.26
CA ASN A 452 -10.51 -20.66 -10.58
C ASN A 452 -9.84 -19.51 -9.77
N ILE A 453 -8.96 -19.88 -8.82
CA ILE A 453 -8.32 -18.92 -7.93
C ILE A 453 -7.56 -17.83 -8.70
N VAL A 454 -6.86 -18.20 -9.78
CA VAL A 454 -6.03 -17.25 -10.55
C VAL A 454 -6.90 -16.22 -11.28
N THR A 455 -8.04 -16.63 -11.84
CA THR A 455 -8.93 -15.71 -12.57
C THR A 455 -9.95 -15.03 -11.69
N ASP A 456 -10.41 -15.65 -10.59
CA ASP A 456 -11.59 -15.21 -9.85
C ASP A 456 -11.26 -14.65 -8.46
N ALA A 457 -10.17 -15.10 -7.79
CA ALA A 457 -9.74 -14.56 -6.51
C ALA A 457 -8.70 -13.43 -6.64
N PHE A 458 -7.66 -13.59 -7.48
CA PHE A 458 -6.73 -12.49 -7.74
C PHE A 458 -7.47 -11.28 -8.32
N GLY A 459 -6.94 -10.08 -8.10
CA GLY A 459 -7.56 -8.82 -8.47
C GLY A 459 -8.31 -8.15 -7.32
N VAL A 460 -8.39 -8.77 -6.15
CA VAL A 460 -8.93 -8.14 -4.94
C VAL A 460 -8.09 -6.93 -4.55
N VAL A 461 -6.78 -7.05 -4.60
CA VAL A 461 -5.85 -5.95 -4.26
C VAL A 461 -6.02 -4.78 -5.25
N ALA A 462 -6.14 -5.08 -6.54
CA ALA A 462 -6.41 -4.09 -7.58
C ALA A 462 -7.74 -3.35 -7.36
N MET A 463 -8.77 -4.07 -6.95
CA MET A 463 -10.07 -3.46 -6.64
C MET A 463 -10.00 -2.60 -5.38
N VAL A 464 -9.26 -3.01 -4.35
CA VAL A 464 -8.98 -2.21 -3.16
C VAL A 464 -8.19 -0.95 -3.51
N ALA A 465 -7.26 -1.03 -4.45
CA ALA A 465 -6.51 0.13 -4.95
C ALA A 465 -7.39 1.09 -5.77
N MET A 466 -8.36 0.58 -6.51
CA MET A 466 -9.20 1.39 -7.43
C MET A 466 -10.26 2.22 -6.71
N THR A 467 -10.94 1.67 -5.72
CA THR A 467 -12.11 2.34 -5.12
C THR A 467 -11.80 3.61 -4.31
N PRO A 468 -10.66 3.73 -3.58
CA PRO A 468 -10.23 4.98 -2.98
C PRO A 468 -10.10 6.13 -3.98
N LEU A 469 -9.74 5.83 -5.24
CA LEU A 469 -9.66 6.83 -6.30
C LEU A 469 -11.01 7.54 -6.51
N ILE A 470 -12.09 6.79 -6.39
CA ILE A 470 -13.45 7.30 -6.58
C ILE A 470 -13.93 8.02 -5.32
N THR A 471 -13.76 7.40 -4.14
CA THR A 471 -14.31 7.91 -2.89
C THR A 471 -13.61 9.19 -2.40
N ILE A 472 -12.29 9.28 -2.53
CA ILE A 472 -11.54 10.49 -2.18
C ILE A 472 -11.87 11.62 -3.18
N GLN A 473 -12.02 11.33 -4.46
CA GLN A 473 -12.47 12.34 -5.41
C GLN A 473 -13.92 12.75 -5.16
N GLY A 474 -14.79 11.83 -4.73
CA GLY A 474 -16.13 12.15 -4.24
C GLY A 474 -16.11 13.13 -3.07
N LEU A 475 -15.22 12.92 -2.10
CA LEU A 475 -14.98 13.87 -1.01
C LEU A 475 -14.55 15.24 -1.55
N GLY A 476 -13.62 15.27 -2.51
CA GLY A 476 -13.17 16.50 -3.17
C GLY A 476 -14.28 17.23 -3.93
N LEU A 477 -15.22 16.50 -4.54
CA LEU A 477 -16.37 17.07 -5.19
C LEU A 477 -17.33 17.73 -4.18
N ILE A 478 -17.61 17.05 -3.08
CA ILE A 478 -18.42 17.61 -1.97
C ILE A 478 -17.76 18.87 -1.43
N TYR A 479 -16.45 18.85 -1.21
CA TYR A 479 -15.70 20.00 -0.77
C TYR A 479 -15.84 21.18 -1.74
N ARG A 480 -15.66 20.95 -3.05
CA ARG A 480 -15.82 21.99 -4.11
C ARG A 480 -17.23 22.59 -4.13
N LEU A 481 -18.26 21.75 -3.97
CA LEU A 481 -19.65 22.22 -3.94
C LEU A 481 -19.93 23.08 -2.71
N ARG A 482 -19.45 22.69 -1.52
CA ARG A 482 -19.59 23.45 -0.28
C ARG A 482 -18.87 24.79 -0.33
N THR A 483 -17.67 24.81 -0.91
CA THR A 483 -16.88 26.08 -1.07
C THR A 483 -17.59 27.04 -2.04
N LYS A 484 -18.18 26.55 -3.13
CA LYS A 484 -18.97 27.37 -4.05
C LYS A 484 -20.22 27.98 -3.43
N HIS A 485 -20.81 27.34 -2.43
CA HIS A 485 -22.00 27.84 -1.73
C HIS A 485 -21.64 28.69 -0.48
N GLY A 486 -20.37 29.07 -0.30
CA GLY A 486 -19.92 29.95 0.80
C GLY A 486 -19.94 29.29 2.18
N ALA A 487 -20.16 27.97 2.27
CA ALA A 487 -20.24 27.25 3.55
C ALA A 487 -18.87 26.90 4.16
N VAL A 488 -17.79 27.01 3.38
CA VAL A 488 -16.41 26.71 3.82
C VAL A 488 -15.48 27.70 3.11
N ALA A 489 -14.54 28.30 3.84
CA ALA A 489 -13.48 29.10 3.24
C ALA A 489 -12.67 28.24 2.24
N PRO A 490 -12.21 28.79 1.11
CA PRO A 490 -11.32 28.06 0.22
C PRO A 490 -10.09 27.63 1.02
N ALA A 491 -9.60 26.39 0.78
CA ALA A 491 -8.35 25.94 1.39
C ALA A 491 -7.26 26.99 1.11
N PRO A 492 -6.48 27.39 2.11
CA PRO A 492 -5.39 28.29 1.88
C PRO A 492 -4.52 27.73 0.75
N ALA A 493 -4.12 28.60 -0.18
CA ALA A 493 -3.07 28.24 -1.12
C ALA A 493 -1.89 27.85 -0.23
N VAL A 494 -1.42 26.60 -0.35
CA VAL A 494 -0.32 26.09 0.48
C VAL A 494 0.81 27.12 0.38
N SER A 495 1.06 27.84 1.46
CA SER A 495 2.09 28.85 1.51
C SER A 495 3.43 28.12 1.46
N GLY A 496 4.29 28.48 0.51
CA GLY A 496 5.64 27.91 0.41
C GLY A 496 6.51 28.17 1.65
N ASP A 497 6.00 28.94 2.61
CA ASP A 497 6.68 29.27 3.88
C ASP A 497 6.58 28.17 4.95
N ALA A 498 5.67 27.18 4.78
CA ALA A 498 5.59 26.03 5.69
C ALA A 498 6.83 25.10 5.57
N PHE A 499 7.68 25.31 4.58
CA PHE A 499 8.91 24.59 4.34
C PHE A 499 10.19 25.42 4.59
N ALA A 500 10.11 26.53 5.31
CA ALA A 500 11.31 27.04 5.92
C ALA A 500 11.85 25.92 6.79
N LEU A 501 13.03 25.42 6.44
CA LEU A 501 13.84 24.50 7.23
C LEU A 501 14.30 25.22 8.52
N ASP A 502 13.36 25.87 9.20
CA ASP A 502 13.56 26.34 10.53
C ASP A 502 13.60 25.13 11.43
N ASP A 503 14.81 24.85 11.84
CA ASP A 503 15.19 24.14 13.05
C ASP A 503 14.13 23.15 13.52
N LEU A 504 14.20 21.94 12.94
CA LEU A 504 13.77 20.75 13.64
C LEU A 504 14.16 20.93 15.10
N ALA A 505 13.21 21.38 15.90
CA ALA A 505 13.38 21.60 17.32
C ALA A 505 14.24 20.45 17.84
N ILE A 506 15.43 20.81 18.22
CA ILE A 506 16.40 19.90 18.80
C ILE A 506 15.68 19.26 19.97
N ILE A 507 15.24 18.04 19.81
CA ILE A 507 14.78 17.25 20.92
C ILE A 507 16.08 16.87 21.63
N ASP A 508 16.43 17.65 22.64
CA ASP A 508 17.48 17.31 23.57
C ASP A 508 17.20 15.91 24.11
N LEU A 509 18.16 15.03 23.90
CA LEU A 509 18.19 13.67 24.46
C LEU A 509 18.35 13.72 25.97
#